data_f993a3583c6522c4d7dd19fbd9ed153c
#
_entry.id   f993a3583c6522c4d7dd19fbd9ed153c
#
_cell.length_a   1.000
_cell.length_b   1.000
_cell.length_c   1.000
_cell.angle_alpha   90.00
_cell.angle_beta   90.00
_cell.angle_gamma   90.00
#
_symmetry.space_group_name_H-M   'P 1'
#
loop_
_entity.id
_entity.type
_entity.pdbx_description
1 polymer ?
#
loop_
_entity_poly.entity_id
_entity_poly.type
_entity_poly.pdbx_seq_one_letter_code
_entity_poly.pdbx_strand_id
1 'polypeptide(L)'
;MLHSNTFDQAFRNDGRAALLNARFAHAGAVEVIKAAFDQIGKVAMISSFGADSVVLLRLVAQVDRHAPVLFVDTEMLFDETLEYQTQVADLLGLTNVQVIKAKDAELHDPARTLHKTDSNACCSLRKTAPLQGALTSYDGWITGRKRHQSGTRARLNMFEAEDNTPRIKVNPLALWSPQDTQRFIKATQLPRHPLVVKGYPSIGCAPCTTPVKKGEDPRAGRWRETEKEECGIHFIDGKMVRTGVNT
;
A
#
# COMPACT_ATOMS: atom_id res chain seq x y z
N MET A 1 18.85 19.35 22.06
CA MET A 1 18.97 19.93 20.69
C MET A 1 18.44 19.02 19.56
N LEU A 2 17.87 17.83 19.82
CA LEU A 2 17.38 16.91 18.77
C LEU A 2 15.90 17.11 18.38
N HIS A 3 15.11 17.87 19.13
CA HIS A 3 13.66 18.06 18.86
C HIS A 3 13.32 19.19 17.87
N SER A 4 14.21 20.16 17.65
CA SER A 4 13.94 21.26 16.70
C SER A 4 14.04 20.81 15.24
N ASN A 5 14.92 19.84 14.94
CA ASN A 5 15.20 19.43 13.57
C ASN A 5 14.05 18.59 12.95
N THR A 6 13.34 17.79 13.75
CA THR A 6 12.22 16.96 13.30
C THR A 6 10.95 17.77 13.04
N PHE A 7 10.69 18.80 13.87
CA PHE A 7 9.54 19.68 13.71
C PHE A 7 9.66 20.55 12.45
N ASP A 8 10.84 21.14 12.24
CA ASP A 8 11.15 21.90 11.02
C ASP A 8 11.05 21.07 9.74
N GLN A 9 11.48 19.80 9.81
CA GLN A 9 11.42 18.89 8.66
C GLN A 9 9.97 18.49 8.33
N ALA A 10 9.15 18.20 9.35
CA ALA A 10 7.74 17.88 9.17
C ALA A 10 6.99 19.05 8.54
N PHE A 11 7.17 20.27 9.07
CA PHE A 11 6.57 21.48 8.54
C PHE A 11 6.97 21.77 7.08
N ARG A 12 8.24 21.53 6.72
CA ARG A 12 8.72 21.65 5.34
C ARG A 12 8.07 20.63 4.41
N ASN A 13 7.86 19.39 4.88
CA ASN A 13 7.23 18.34 4.08
C ASN A 13 5.74 18.59 3.88
N ASP A 14 5.02 19.10 4.88
CA ASP A 14 3.62 19.51 4.73
C ASP A 14 3.47 20.63 3.69
N GLY A 15 4.31 21.65 3.76
CA GLY A 15 4.35 22.73 2.77
C GLY A 15 4.68 22.22 1.36
N ARG A 16 5.64 21.28 1.25
CA ARG A 16 6.01 20.65 -0.02
C ARG A 16 4.88 19.81 -0.59
N ALA A 17 4.22 18.99 0.23
CA ALA A 17 3.07 18.19 -0.20
C ALA A 17 1.91 19.08 -0.65
N ALA A 18 1.63 20.18 0.05
CA ALA A 18 0.61 21.16 -0.32
C ALA A 18 0.90 21.81 -1.68
N LEU A 19 2.14 22.23 -1.93
CA LEU A 19 2.57 22.79 -3.21
C LEU A 19 2.42 21.77 -4.36
N LEU A 20 2.81 20.51 -4.14
CA LEU A 20 2.66 19.45 -5.12
C LEU A 20 1.18 19.17 -5.40
N ASN A 21 0.33 19.12 -4.39
CA ASN A 21 -1.12 18.95 -4.58
C ASN A 21 -1.73 20.10 -5.38
N ALA A 22 -1.35 21.34 -5.12
CA ALA A 22 -1.83 22.51 -5.87
C ALA A 22 -1.38 22.44 -7.34
N ARG A 23 -0.09 22.12 -7.57
CA ARG A 23 0.49 22.05 -8.92
C ARG A 23 -0.10 20.92 -9.76
N PHE A 24 -0.39 19.78 -9.16
CA PHE A 24 -0.87 18.58 -9.84
C PHE A 24 -2.37 18.30 -9.61
N ALA A 25 -3.16 19.29 -9.16
CA ALA A 25 -4.56 19.13 -8.80
C ALA A 25 -5.43 18.48 -9.89
N HIS A 26 -5.09 18.68 -11.16
CA HIS A 26 -5.80 18.13 -12.33
C HIS A 26 -4.97 17.10 -13.12
N ALA A 27 -3.83 16.67 -12.58
CA ALA A 27 -2.94 15.75 -13.26
C ALA A 27 -3.48 14.32 -13.26
N GLY A 28 -3.18 13.59 -14.31
CA GLY A 28 -3.43 12.16 -14.38
C GLY A 28 -2.43 11.35 -13.53
N ALA A 29 -2.76 10.08 -13.29
CA ALA A 29 -1.93 9.22 -12.44
C ALA A 29 -0.47 9.10 -12.93
N VAL A 30 -0.25 9.05 -14.24
CA VAL A 30 1.11 8.98 -14.83
C VAL A 30 1.91 10.25 -14.54
N GLU A 31 1.28 11.42 -14.63
CA GLU A 31 1.93 12.70 -14.33
C GLU A 31 2.29 12.82 -12.85
N VAL A 32 1.42 12.33 -11.95
CA VAL A 32 1.69 12.27 -10.50
C VAL A 32 2.87 11.32 -10.21
N ILE A 33 2.96 10.18 -10.90
CA ILE A 33 4.08 9.24 -10.74
C ILE A 33 5.38 9.87 -11.24
N LYS A 34 5.38 10.52 -12.41
CA LYS A 34 6.54 11.26 -12.92
C LYS A 34 7.00 12.34 -11.93
N ALA A 35 6.05 13.15 -11.43
CA ALA A 35 6.35 14.17 -10.44
C ALA A 35 6.96 13.58 -9.15
N ALA A 36 6.54 12.38 -8.74
CA ALA A 36 7.13 11.71 -7.59
C ALA A 36 8.62 11.40 -7.81
N PHE A 37 8.98 10.80 -8.95
CA PHE A 37 10.38 10.50 -9.27
C PHE A 37 11.22 11.75 -9.51
N ASP A 38 10.68 12.78 -10.18
CA ASP A 38 11.42 13.98 -10.54
C ASP A 38 11.64 14.95 -9.37
N GLN A 39 10.69 14.99 -8.41
CA GLN A 39 10.64 16.09 -7.42
C GLN A 39 10.78 15.66 -5.97
N ILE A 40 10.65 14.36 -5.64
CA ILE A 40 10.75 13.91 -4.25
C ILE A 40 12.16 13.44 -3.89
N GLY A 41 12.86 12.81 -4.82
CA GLY A 41 14.16 12.18 -4.61
C GLY A 41 14.08 10.68 -4.82
N LYS A 42 14.64 9.88 -3.92
CA LYS A 42 14.55 8.41 -4.01
C LYS A 42 13.15 7.95 -3.62
N VAL A 43 12.40 7.42 -4.58
CA VAL A 43 11.04 6.96 -4.37
C VAL A 43 10.93 5.46 -4.66
N ALA A 44 10.25 4.72 -3.78
CA ALA A 44 9.86 3.34 -4.03
C ALA A 44 8.35 3.21 -4.20
N MET A 45 7.88 2.24 -4.95
CA MET A 45 6.49 1.82 -4.94
C MET A 45 6.30 0.68 -3.94
N ILE A 46 5.22 0.71 -3.16
CA ILE A 46 4.82 -0.43 -2.34
C ILE A 46 3.66 -1.15 -3.02
N SER A 47 3.80 -2.47 -3.19
CA SER A 47 2.75 -3.31 -3.75
C SER A 47 2.52 -4.56 -2.91
N SER A 48 1.26 -4.91 -2.70
CA SER A 48 0.87 -6.20 -2.14
C SER A 48 0.56 -7.23 -3.21
N PHE A 49 0.68 -6.88 -4.48
CA PHE A 49 0.24 -7.69 -5.63
C PHE A 49 -1.18 -8.27 -5.46
N GLY A 50 -2.06 -7.55 -4.77
CA GLY A 50 -3.47 -7.92 -4.59
C GLY A 50 -4.33 -7.61 -5.82
N ALA A 51 -5.65 -7.70 -5.67
CA ALA A 51 -6.63 -7.69 -6.75
C ALA A 51 -6.51 -6.55 -7.78
N ASP A 52 -6.21 -5.32 -7.30
CA ASP A 52 -6.12 -4.12 -8.13
C ASP A 52 -4.68 -3.59 -8.27
N SER A 53 -3.70 -4.23 -7.64
CA SER A 53 -2.32 -3.72 -7.59
C SER A 53 -1.68 -3.61 -8.97
N VAL A 54 -2.08 -4.47 -9.90
CA VAL A 54 -1.57 -4.51 -11.29
C VAL A 54 -1.76 -3.18 -12.02
N VAL A 55 -2.79 -2.40 -11.67
CA VAL A 55 -3.05 -1.08 -12.27
C VAL A 55 -1.90 -0.12 -11.98
N LEU A 56 -1.56 0.04 -10.71
CA LEU A 56 -0.49 0.95 -10.31
C LEU A 56 0.87 0.43 -10.77
N LEU A 57 1.11 -0.88 -10.70
CA LEU A 57 2.32 -1.51 -11.24
C LEU A 57 2.50 -1.21 -12.73
N ARG A 58 1.43 -1.31 -13.54
CA ARG A 58 1.45 -0.97 -14.97
C ARG A 58 1.77 0.51 -15.21
N LEU A 59 1.17 1.42 -14.41
CA LEU A 59 1.41 2.85 -14.54
C LEU A 59 2.84 3.23 -14.15
N VAL A 60 3.39 2.62 -13.08
CA VAL A 60 4.79 2.82 -12.68
C VAL A 60 5.73 2.25 -13.75
N ALA A 61 5.49 1.04 -14.24
CA ALA A 61 6.30 0.43 -15.31
C ALA A 61 6.30 1.25 -16.61
N GLN A 62 5.23 1.99 -16.88
CA GLN A 62 5.15 2.90 -18.05
C GLN A 62 6.07 4.12 -17.88
N VAL A 63 6.33 4.55 -16.65
CA VAL A 63 7.23 5.67 -16.35
C VAL A 63 8.66 5.18 -16.18
N ASP A 64 8.88 4.17 -15.38
CA ASP A 64 10.19 3.58 -15.12
C ASP A 64 10.06 2.09 -14.71
N ARG A 65 10.57 1.19 -15.52
CA ARG A 65 10.61 -0.26 -15.24
C ARG A 65 11.65 -0.65 -14.20
N HIS A 66 12.60 0.23 -13.92
CA HIS A 66 13.66 0.03 -12.94
C HIS A 66 13.30 0.61 -11.56
N ALA A 67 12.14 1.26 -11.44
CA ALA A 67 11.65 1.80 -10.19
C ALA A 67 11.60 0.71 -9.10
N PRO A 68 12.09 0.98 -7.88
CA PRO A 68 12.04 0.02 -6.79
C PRO A 68 10.58 -0.30 -6.43
N VAL A 69 10.21 -1.58 -6.48
CA VAL A 69 8.92 -2.10 -6.03
C VAL A 69 9.13 -2.95 -4.79
N LEU A 70 8.71 -2.45 -3.63
CA LEU A 70 8.79 -3.14 -2.36
C LEU A 70 7.58 -4.06 -2.20
N PHE A 71 7.81 -5.36 -2.14
CA PHE A 71 6.81 -6.39 -1.88
C PHE A 71 7.05 -7.00 -0.51
N VAL A 72 6.13 -6.80 0.42
CA VAL A 72 6.23 -7.38 1.77
C VAL A 72 5.67 -8.80 1.74
N ASP A 73 6.55 -9.78 1.78
CA ASP A 73 6.19 -11.17 2.01
C ASP A 73 6.12 -11.44 3.51
N THR A 74 4.91 -11.57 4.01
CA THR A 74 4.65 -11.85 5.43
C THR A 74 4.85 -13.32 5.80
N GLU A 75 5.20 -14.17 4.81
CA GLU A 75 5.26 -15.64 4.92
C GLU A 75 3.89 -16.28 5.28
N MET A 76 2.84 -15.50 5.11
CA MET A 76 1.44 -15.89 5.34
C MET A 76 0.54 -15.45 4.17
N LEU A 77 1.14 -15.16 3.02
CA LEU A 77 0.40 -14.84 1.80
C LEU A 77 -0.19 -16.13 1.18
N PHE A 78 -1.15 -15.95 0.29
CA PHE A 78 -1.62 -17.04 -0.56
C PHE A 78 -0.54 -17.40 -1.59
N ASP A 79 -0.40 -18.67 -1.94
CA ASP A 79 0.53 -19.12 -2.98
C ASP A 79 0.21 -18.45 -4.32
N GLU A 80 -1.08 -18.27 -4.62
CA GLU A 80 -1.54 -17.54 -5.81
C GLU A 80 -1.03 -16.07 -5.83
N THR A 81 -0.80 -15.43 -4.67
CA THR A 81 -0.23 -14.08 -4.61
C THR A 81 1.26 -14.09 -4.94
N LEU A 82 2.00 -15.09 -4.47
CA LEU A 82 3.42 -15.25 -4.76
C LEU A 82 3.67 -15.53 -6.24
N GLU A 83 2.88 -16.44 -6.82
CA GLU A 83 2.91 -16.75 -8.25
C GLU A 83 2.53 -15.54 -9.11
N TYR A 84 1.45 -14.86 -8.74
CA TYR A 84 0.97 -13.66 -9.43
C TYR A 84 1.98 -12.51 -9.37
N GLN A 85 2.71 -12.37 -8.27
CA GLN A 85 3.79 -11.37 -8.14
C GLN A 85 4.84 -11.59 -9.23
N THR A 86 5.33 -12.81 -9.39
CA THR A 86 6.33 -13.16 -10.40
C THR A 86 5.77 -12.93 -11.81
N GLN A 87 4.58 -13.47 -12.09
CA GLN A 87 3.91 -13.32 -13.39
C GLN A 87 3.74 -11.84 -13.80
N VAL A 88 3.29 -10.98 -12.87
CA VAL A 88 3.06 -9.56 -13.16
C VAL A 88 4.38 -8.81 -13.32
N ALA A 89 5.39 -9.12 -12.51
CA ALA A 89 6.71 -8.51 -12.64
C ALA A 89 7.32 -8.79 -14.03
N ASP A 90 7.29 -10.03 -14.47
CA ASP A 90 7.78 -10.46 -15.78
C ASP A 90 6.98 -9.81 -16.92
N LEU A 91 5.65 -9.86 -16.86
CA LEU A 91 4.77 -9.27 -17.87
C LEU A 91 5.00 -7.77 -18.05
N LEU A 92 5.23 -7.04 -16.96
CA LEU A 92 5.43 -5.60 -17.00
C LEU A 92 6.90 -5.21 -17.20
N GLY A 93 7.83 -6.17 -17.19
CA GLY A 93 9.25 -5.95 -17.30
C GLY A 93 9.84 -5.18 -16.10
N LEU A 94 9.28 -5.38 -14.89
CA LEU A 94 9.79 -4.77 -13.67
C LEU A 94 11.09 -5.46 -13.26
N THR A 95 12.19 -4.72 -13.22
CA THR A 95 13.53 -5.28 -12.99
C THR A 95 14.03 -5.11 -11.56
N ASN A 96 13.29 -4.40 -10.69
CA ASN A 96 13.71 -4.06 -9.35
C ASN A 96 12.60 -4.32 -8.31
N VAL A 97 12.05 -5.54 -8.33
CA VAL A 97 11.13 -5.99 -7.29
C VAL A 97 11.93 -6.53 -6.11
N GLN A 98 11.77 -5.90 -4.95
CA GLN A 98 12.47 -6.24 -3.71
C GLN A 98 11.50 -6.92 -2.74
N VAL A 99 11.76 -8.19 -2.44
CA VAL A 99 10.96 -8.96 -1.47
C VAL A 99 11.45 -8.63 -0.06
N ILE A 100 10.58 -8.07 0.74
CA ILE A 100 10.86 -7.68 2.13
C ILE A 100 10.23 -8.70 3.07
N LYS A 101 11.06 -9.32 3.93
CA LYS A 101 10.62 -10.27 4.96
C LYS A 101 11.04 -9.79 6.35
N ALA A 102 10.28 -10.21 7.36
CA ALA A 102 10.68 -10.02 8.76
C ALA A 102 11.84 -10.95 9.11
N LYS A 103 12.94 -10.39 9.60
CA LYS A 103 14.13 -11.17 9.98
C LYS A 103 13.89 -12.07 11.21
N ASP A 104 13.04 -11.58 12.14
CA ASP A 104 12.84 -12.19 13.46
C ASP A 104 11.46 -12.88 13.59
N ALA A 105 10.78 -13.13 12.46
CA ALA A 105 9.44 -13.72 12.48
C ALA A 105 9.42 -15.13 13.11
N GLU A 106 10.41 -15.96 12.82
CA GLU A 106 10.51 -17.31 13.39
C GLU A 106 10.85 -17.30 14.89
N LEU A 107 11.59 -16.28 15.36
CA LEU A 107 11.92 -16.12 16.77
C LEU A 107 10.69 -15.73 17.61
N HIS A 108 9.86 -14.82 17.09
CA HIS A 108 8.75 -14.22 17.84
C HIS A 108 7.39 -14.87 17.56
N ASP A 109 7.25 -15.61 16.46
CA ASP A 109 6.03 -16.33 16.07
C ASP A 109 6.36 -17.61 15.31
N PRO A 110 7.09 -18.59 15.94
CA PRO A 110 7.53 -19.81 15.28
C PRO A 110 6.37 -20.68 14.81
N ALA A 111 5.26 -20.68 15.54
CA ALA A 111 4.05 -21.43 15.20
C ALA A 111 3.16 -20.69 14.17
N ARG A 112 3.49 -19.46 13.77
CA ARG A 112 2.69 -18.62 12.87
C ARG A 112 1.25 -18.42 13.33
N THR A 113 1.03 -18.32 14.64
CA THR A 113 -0.31 -18.23 15.25
C THR A 113 -0.61 -16.86 15.87
N LEU A 114 0.36 -15.94 15.90
CA LEU A 114 0.21 -14.61 16.48
C LEU A 114 -0.99 -13.84 15.89
N HIS A 115 -1.33 -14.06 14.63
CA HIS A 115 -2.49 -13.46 13.98
C HIS A 115 -3.83 -13.83 14.65
N LYS A 116 -3.91 -14.97 15.37
CA LYS A 116 -5.12 -15.43 16.08
C LYS A 116 -5.29 -14.75 17.43
N THR A 117 -4.18 -14.43 18.10
CA THR A 117 -4.18 -13.85 19.45
C THR A 117 -4.05 -12.34 19.43
N ASP A 118 -3.18 -11.79 18.56
CA ASP A 118 -2.97 -10.36 18.35
C ASP A 118 -2.64 -10.06 16.89
N SER A 119 -3.68 -9.75 16.11
CA SER A 119 -3.53 -9.42 14.70
C SER A 119 -2.71 -8.15 14.45
N ASN A 120 -2.62 -7.24 15.45
CA ASN A 120 -1.84 -6.02 15.34
C ASN A 120 -0.35 -6.30 15.56
N ALA A 121 -0.02 -7.09 16.59
CA ALA A 121 1.34 -7.54 16.81
C ALA A 121 1.87 -8.36 15.62
N CYS A 122 1.05 -9.25 15.06
CA CYS A 122 1.41 -10.00 13.87
C CYS A 122 1.69 -9.08 12.66
N CYS A 123 0.82 -8.08 12.40
CA CYS A 123 1.06 -7.11 11.32
C CYS A 123 2.29 -6.23 11.61
N SER A 124 2.54 -5.86 12.86
CA SER A 124 3.74 -5.10 13.25
C SER A 124 5.00 -5.89 12.93
N LEU A 125 5.07 -7.13 13.42
CA LEU A 125 6.21 -8.02 13.23
C LEU A 125 6.48 -8.33 11.76
N ARG A 126 5.47 -8.84 11.04
CA ARG A 126 5.65 -9.42 9.70
C ARG A 126 5.49 -8.43 8.55
N LYS A 127 4.99 -7.22 8.81
CA LYS A 127 4.67 -6.26 7.75
C LYS A 127 5.21 -4.87 8.01
N THR A 128 4.78 -4.23 9.12
CA THR A 128 5.02 -2.80 9.32
C THR A 128 6.49 -2.52 9.63
N ALA A 129 7.08 -3.24 10.59
CA ALA A 129 8.47 -3.03 10.97
C ALA A 129 9.45 -3.34 9.82
N PRO A 130 9.33 -4.48 9.09
CA PRO A 130 10.19 -4.75 7.92
C PRO A 130 10.07 -3.69 6.83
N LEU A 131 8.84 -3.23 6.55
CA LEU A 131 8.61 -2.20 5.55
C LEU A 131 9.21 -0.85 5.97
N GLN A 132 9.03 -0.43 7.23
CA GLN A 132 9.63 0.79 7.73
C GLN A 132 11.15 0.76 7.65
N GLY A 133 11.76 -0.40 7.98
CA GLY A 133 13.19 -0.61 7.79
C GLY A 133 13.64 -0.45 6.34
N ALA A 134 12.90 -1.03 5.39
CA ALA A 134 13.21 -0.90 3.96
C ALA A 134 13.04 0.54 3.46
N LEU A 135 12.07 1.28 3.99
CA LEU A 135 11.78 2.67 3.60
C LEU A 135 12.79 3.69 4.14
N THR A 136 13.70 3.34 5.02
CA THR A 136 14.71 4.28 5.56
C THR A 136 15.62 4.86 4.47
N SER A 137 15.78 4.15 3.35
CA SER A 137 16.63 4.57 2.22
C SER A 137 15.90 5.41 1.18
N TYR A 138 14.61 5.75 1.41
CA TYR A 138 13.77 6.47 0.46
C TYR A 138 13.24 7.78 1.03
N ASP A 139 13.12 8.79 0.16
CA ASP A 139 12.57 10.11 0.48
C ASP A 139 11.04 10.15 0.31
N GLY A 140 10.47 9.14 -0.36
CA GLY A 140 9.04 8.99 -0.54
C GLY A 140 8.64 7.61 -1.04
N TRP A 141 7.35 7.36 -1.08
CA TRP A 141 6.83 6.10 -1.56
C TRP A 141 5.44 6.20 -2.17
N ILE A 142 5.22 5.41 -3.23
CA ILE A 142 3.98 5.39 -4.01
C ILE A 142 3.09 4.26 -3.50
N THR A 143 1.79 4.55 -3.33
CA THR A 143 0.78 3.58 -2.85
C THR A 143 -0.47 3.60 -3.71
N GLY A 144 -1.16 2.44 -3.78
CA GLY A 144 -2.39 2.26 -4.55
C GLY A 144 -3.67 2.62 -3.79
N ARG A 145 -3.61 3.44 -2.75
CA ARG A 145 -4.79 3.88 -1.97
C ARG A 145 -5.73 4.72 -2.83
N LYS A 146 -7.03 4.56 -2.59
CA LYS A 146 -8.11 5.30 -3.27
C LYS A 146 -9.10 5.81 -2.23
N ARG A 147 -9.74 6.96 -2.47
CA ARG A 147 -10.70 7.58 -1.52
C ARG A 147 -11.87 6.68 -1.18
N HIS A 148 -12.39 5.95 -2.14
CA HIS A 148 -13.58 5.10 -1.97
C HIS A 148 -13.35 3.83 -1.14
N GLN A 149 -12.11 3.49 -0.78
CA GLN A 149 -11.79 2.19 -0.15
C GLN A 149 -12.13 2.12 1.34
N SER A 150 -12.22 3.25 2.03
CA SER A 150 -12.66 3.34 3.43
C SER A 150 -13.00 4.78 3.81
N GLY A 151 -13.78 4.98 4.87
CA GLY A 151 -14.11 6.31 5.40
C GLY A 151 -12.86 7.10 5.80
N THR A 152 -11.84 6.42 6.34
CA THR A 152 -10.57 7.04 6.73
C THR A 152 -9.78 7.60 5.55
N ARG A 153 -10.07 7.15 4.32
CA ARG A 153 -9.42 7.59 3.08
C ARG A 153 -10.20 8.63 2.29
N ALA A 154 -11.40 9.03 2.74
CA ALA A 154 -12.27 9.94 2.00
C ALA A 154 -11.60 11.28 1.62
N ARG A 155 -10.64 11.74 2.43
CA ARG A 155 -9.88 12.98 2.23
C ARG A 155 -8.46 12.77 1.72
N LEU A 156 -8.15 11.58 1.19
CA LEU A 156 -6.81 11.23 0.70
C LEU A 156 -6.35 12.22 -0.38
N ASN A 157 -5.17 12.82 -0.19
CA ASN A 157 -4.52 13.65 -1.18
C ASN A 157 -3.56 12.84 -2.05
N MET A 158 -3.21 13.37 -3.23
CA MET A 158 -2.22 12.74 -4.11
C MET A 158 -0.83 12.74 -3.49
N PHE A 159 -0.47 13.80 -2.75
CA PHE A 159 0.78 13.91 -2.01
C PHE A 159 0.46 14.19 -0.54
N GLU A 160 1.05 13.43 0.36
CA GLU A 160 0.88 13.59 1.81
C GLU A 160 2.26 13.54 2.48
N ALA A 161 2.53 14.43 3.40
CA ALA A 161 3.65 14.24 4.32
C ALA A 161 3.37 12.99 5.18
N GLU A 162 4.37 12.19 5.44
CA GLU A 162 4.26 11.07 6.35
C GLU A 162 4.67 11.48 7.76
N ASP A 163 3.77 11.28 8.73
CA ASP A 163 3.99 11.69 10.11
C ASP A 163 5.29 11.11 10.69
N ASN A 164 6.00 11.93 11.46
CA ASN A 164 7.23 11.56 12.16
C ASN A 164 8.36 11.03 11.25
N THR A 165 8.29 11.27 9.95
CA THR A 165 9.33 10.91 8.99
C THR A 165 9.57 12.06 7.99
N PRO A 166 10.74 12.12 7.33
CA PRO A 166 10.98 13.10 6.27
C PRO A 166 10.36 12.71 4.92
N ARG A 167 9.53 11.68 4.87
CA ARG A 167 9.04 11.10 3.61
C ARG A 167 7.74 11.74 3.12
N ILE A 168 7.58 11.73 1.80
CA ILE A 168 6.30 12.06 1.14
C ILE A 168 5.65 10.77 0.63
N LYS A 169 4.39 10.59 0.98
CA LYS A 169 3.54 9.50 0.50
C LYS A 169 2.78 9.97 -0.73
N VAL A 170 2.81 9.18 -1.81
CA VAL A 170 2.19 9.53 -3.09
C VAL A 170 1.08 8.54 -3.43
N ASN A 171 -0.10 9.05 -3.74
CA ASN A 171 -1.31 8.29 -4.03
C ASN A 171 -1.83 8.63 -5.44
N PRO A 172 -1.22 8.14 -6.52
CA PRO A 172 -1.59 8.54 -7.89
C PRO A 172 -3.02 8.15 -8.26
N LEU A 173 -3.57 7.15 -7.59
CA LEU A 173 -4.93 6.64 -7.80
C LEU A 173 -5.95 7.19 -6.80
N ALA A 174 -5.59 8.22 -6.00
CA ALA A 174 -6.46 8.73 -4.93
C ALA A 174 -7.89 9.04 -5.40
N LEU A 175 -8.03 9.61 -6.58
CA LEU A 175 -9.30 10.05 -7.17
C LEU A 175 -9.98 9.00 -8.07
N TRP A 176 -9.35 7.84 -8.28
CA TRP A 176 -9.91 6.80 -9.13
C TRP A 176 -11.09 6.11 -8.46
N SER A 177 -12.17 5.94 -9.23
CA SER A 177 -13.32 5.13 -8.84
C SER A 177 -13.06 3.63 -9.08
N PRO A 178 -13.91 2.72 -8.53
CA PRO A 178 -13.89 1.31 -8.89
C PRO A 178 -14.04 1.10 -10.41
N GLN A 179 -14.91 1.90 -11.06
CA GLN A 179 -15.17 1.85 -12.49
C GLN A 179 -13.94 2.25 -13.31
N ASP A 180 -13.17 3.26 -12.90
CA ASP A 180 -11.93 3.65 -13.57
C ASP A 180 -10.90 2.53 -13.51
N THR A 181 -10.75 1.91 -12.34
CA THR A 181 -9.87 0.75 -12.14
C THR A 181 -10.25 -0.41 -13.07
N GLN A 182 -11.54 -0.77 -13.13
CA GLN A 182 -12.03 -1.87 -13.98
C GLN A 182 -11.87 -1.54 -15.47
N ARG A 183 -12.20 -0.31 -15.88
CA ARG A 183 -12.04 0.17 -17.24
C ARG A 183 -10.58 0.09 -17.69
N PHE A 184 -9.66 0.53 -16.84
CA PHE A 184 -8.22 0.48 -17.14
C PHE A 184 -7.73 -0.96 -17.29
N ILE A 185 -8.07 -1.87 -16.37
CA ILE A 185 -7.70 -3.29 -16.46
C ILE A 185 -8.19 -3.90 -17.78
N LYS A 186 -9.46 -3.64 -18.13
CA LYS A 186 -10.06 -4.16 -19.38
C LYS A 186 -9.39 -3.57 -20.62
N ALA A 187 -9.18 -2.26 -20.66
CA ALA A 187 -8.59 -1.58 -21.82
C ALA A 187 -7.13 -1.97 -22.05
N THR A 188 -6.40 -2.28 -20.99
CA THR A 188 -4.97 -2.67 -21.07
C THR A 188 -4.75 -4.17 -21.01
N GLN A 189 -5.83 -4.98 -20.96
CA GLN A 189 -5.80 -6.44 -20.90
C GLN A 189 -4.90 -7.00 -19.78
N LEU A 190 -4.86 -6.32 -18.63
CA LEU A 190 -4.04 -6.75 -17.51
C LEU A 190 -4.61 -8.02 -16.87
N PRO A 191 -3.74 -8.96 -16.45
CA PRO A 191 -4.17 -10.16 -15.76
C PRO A 191 -4.84 -9.81 -14.43
N ARG A 192 -5.92 -10.51 -14.11
CA ARG A 192 -6.56 -10.42 -12.79
C ARG A 192 -5.89 -11.40 -11.84
N HIS A 193 -5.78 -11.00 -10.57
CA HIS A 193 -5.31 -11.93 -9.55
C HIS A 193 -6.22 -13.19 -9.50
N PRO A 194 -5.66 -14.42 -9.46
CA PRO A 194 -6.45 -15.65 -9.54
C PRO A 194 -7.56 -15.79 -8.48
N LEU A 195 -7.34 -15.25 -7.29
CA LEU A 195 -8.34 -15.27 -6.22
C LEU A 195 -9.56 -14.38 -6.49
N VAL A 196 -9.51 -13.44 -7.42
CA VAL A 196 -10.66 -12.56 -7.73
C VAL A 196 -11.84 -13.38 -8.23
N VAL A 197 -11.62 -14.35 -9.11
CA VAL A 197 -12.68 -15.25 -9.61
C VAL A 197 -13.19 -16.22 -8.55
N LYS A 198 -12.39 -16.42 -7.48
CA LYS A 198 -12.76 -17.23 -6.31
C LYS A 198 -13.50 -16.40 -5.23
N GLY A 199 -13.89 -15.16 -5.53
CA GLY A 199 -14.66 -14.30 -4.63
C GLY A 199 -13.82 -13.45 -3.66
N TYR A 200 -12.54 -13.17 -3.95
CA TYR A 200 -11.66 -12.35 -3.14
C TYR A 200 -11.37 -11.00 -3.82
N PRO A 201 -12.24 -9.99 -3.73
CA PRO A 201 -12.02 -8.68 -4.35
C PRO A 201 -10.96 -7.83 -3.62
N SER A 202 -10.62 -8.17 -2.37
CA SER A 202 -9.55 -7.56 -1.58
C SER A 202 -8.70 -8.65 -0.95
N ILE A 203 -7.40 -8.65 -1.23
CA ILE A 203 -6.48 -9.75 -0.88
C ILE A 203 -5.40 -9.26 0.07
N GLY A 204 -5.09 -10.04 1.08
CA GLY A 204 -3.99 -9.85 2.03
C GLY A 204 -3.41 -11.19 2.46
N CYS A 205 -2.98 -11.31 3.73
CA CYS A 205 -2.52 -12.59 4.27
C CYS A 205 -3.66 -13.62 4.25
N ALA A 206 -3.35 -14.87 3.94
CA ALA A 206 -4.32 -15.95 3.84
C ALA A 206 -5.17 -16.12 5.11
N PRO A 207 -4.60 -16.15 6.33
CA PRO A 207 -5.40 -16.32 7.55
C PRO A 207 -6.28 -15.11 7.89
N CYS A 208 -6.05 -13.94 7.25
CA CYS A 208 -6.79 -12.70 7.51
C CYS A 208 -7.72 -12.30 6.34
N THR A 209 -7.96 -13.20 5.39
CA THR A 209 -8.74 -12.88 4.19
C THR A 209 -9.66 -14.04 3.83
N THR A 210 -10.94 -13.75 3.75
CA THR A 210 -11.99 -14.70 3.33
C THR A 210 -12.70 -14.17 2.08
N PRO A 211 -13.37 -15.03 1.30
CA PRO A 211 -14.18 -14.58 0.18
C PRO A 211 -15.38 -13.76 0.67
N VAL A 212 -15.88 -12.87 -0.17
CA VAL A 212 -17.08 -12.08 0.09
C VAL A 212 -18.30 -12.65 -0.64
N LYS A 213 -19.46 -12.49 -0.05
CA LYS A 213 -20.73 -12.86 -0.69
C LYS A 213 -21.15 -11.78 -1.70
N LYS A 214 -22.01 -12.16 -2.64
CA LYS A 214 -22.58 -11.22 -3.60
C LYS A 214 -23.33 -10.09 -2.86
N GLY A 215 -22.94 -8.84 -3.12
CA GLY A 215 -23.53 -7.65 -2.50
C GLY A 215 -22.86 -7.19 -1.20
N GLU A 216 -21.89 -7.95 -0.64
CA GLU A 216 -21.08 -7.47 0.47
C GLU A 216 -20.05 -6.41 -0.02
N ASP A 217 -19.61 -5.57 0.92
CA ASP A 217 -18.49 -4.66 0.66
C ASP A 217 -17.25 -5.45 0.19
N PRO A 218 -16.53 -4.99 -0.83
CA PRO A 218 -15.34 -5.66 -1.34
C PRO A 218 -14.26 -5.94 -0.29
N ARG A 219 -14.23 -5.21 0.82
CA ARG A 219 -13.29 -5.40 1.92
C ARG A 219 -13.87 -6.19 3.10
N ALA A 220 -15.16 -6.57 3.09
CA ALA A 220 -15.80 -7.34 4.16
C ALA A 220 -15.12 -8.69 4.44
N GLY A 221 -14.40 -9.25 3.48
CA GLY A 221 -13.58 -10.45 3.67
C GLY A 221 -12.26 -10.23 4.42
N ARG A 222 -11.88 -8.97 4.71
CA ARG A 222 -10.64 -8.65 5.42
C ARG A 222 -10.92 -8.55 6.90
N TRP A 223 -10.16 -9.32 7.69
CA TRP A 223 -10.29 -9.34 9.16
C TRP A 223 -11.74 -9.51 9.66
N ARG A 224 -12.52 -10.36 8.99
CA ARG A 224 -13.98 -10.54 9.17
C ARG A 224 -14.40 -10.73 10.64
N GLU A 225 -13.55 -11.33 11.46
CA GLU A 225 -13.83 -11.64 12.87
C GLU A 225 -13.22 -10.63 13.84
N THR A 226 -12.75 -9.48 13.34
CA THR A 226 -12.11 -8.46 14.17
C THR A 226 -12.61 -7.07 13.78
N GLU A 227 -12.53 -6.10 14.70
CA GLU A 227 -12.86 -4.69 14.43
C GLU A 227 -11.81 -3.94 13.60
N LYS A 228 -10.88 -4.66 12.96
CA LYS A 228 -9.77 -4.07 12.22
C LYS A 228 -10.21 -3.69 10.80
N GLU A 229 -10.07 -2.42 10.45
CA GLU A 229 -10.39 -1.90 9.11
C GLU A 229 -9.18 -1.73 8.20
N GLU A 230 -7.99 -1.45 8.78
CA GLU A 230 -6.78 -1.15 8.03
C GLU A 230 -5.60 -1.99 8.48
N CYS A 231 -4.73 -2.29 7.55
CA CYS A 231 -3.46 -2.90 7.86
C CYS A 231 -2.48 -1.79 8.30
N GLY A 232 -1.70 -2.03 9.35
CA GLY A 232 -0.83 -1.05 10.01
C GLY A 232 0.25 -0.36 9.16
N ILE A 233 0.28 -0.59 7.84
CA ILE A 233 1.17 0.15 6.92
C ILE A 233 0.73 1.62 6.76
N HIS A 234 -0.56 1.90 6.96
CA HIS A 234 -1.14 3.21 6.76
C HIS A 234 -1.54 3.79 8.12
N PHE A 235 -0.54 4.26 8.89
CA PHE A 235 -0.79 5.01 10.11
C PHE A 235 -1.36 6.39 9.76
N ILE A 236 -2.34 6.84 10.55
CA ILE A 236 -2.79 8.22 10.64
C ILE A 236 -2.36 8.70 12.02
N ASP A 237 -1.64 9.81 12.11
CA ASP A 237 -1.14 10.44 13.34
C ASP A 237 -0.24 9.54 14.21
N GLY A 238 0.58 8.69 13.62
CA GLY A 238 1.49 7.81 14.38
C GLY A 238 0.79 6.79 15.28
N LYS A 239 -0.54 6.73 15.25
CA LYS A 239 -1.37 5.78 15.99
C LYS A 239 -2.04 4.81 15.03
N MET A 240 -2.04 3.54 15.39
CA MET A 240 -2.95 2.57 14.79
C MET A 240 -4.37 3.08 15.02
N VAL A 241 -5.13 3.38 13.95
CA VAL A 241 -6.51 3.83 14.09
C VAL A 241 -7.32 2.68 14.68
N ARG A 242 -7.57 2.76 15.98
CA ARG A 242 -8.64 2.01 16.61
C ARG A 242 -9.91 2.81 16.36
N THR A 243 -10.75 2.36 15.44
CA THR A 243 -12.15 2.80 15.39
C THR A 243 -12.87 2.13 16.56
N GLY A 244 -12.70 2.71 17.75
CA GLY A 244 -13.54 2.42 18.90
C GLY A 244 -14.82 3.22 18.76
N VAL A 245 -15.94 2.55 18.71
CA VAL A 245 -17.26 3.15 18.89
C VAL A 245 -17.27 3.78 20.28
N ASN A 246 -17.36 5.11 20.35
CA ASN A 246 -17.76 5.76 21.58
C ASN A 246 -19.24 5.43 21.82
N THR A 247 -19.50 4.63 22.86
CA THR A 247 -20.81 4.56 23.49
C THR A 247 -21.09 5.85 24.26
#